data_210a54b247eca60169060fa879b8cae3
#
_entry.id   210a54b247eca60169060fa879b8cae3
#
_cell.length_a   1.000
_cell.length_b   1.000
_cell.length_c   1.000
_cell.angle_alpha   90.00
_cell.angle_beta   90.00
_cell.angle_gamma   90.00
#
_symmetry.space_group_name_H-M   'P 1'
#
loop_
_entity.id
_entity.type
_entity.pdbx_description
1 polymer ?
#
loop_
_entity_poly.entity_id
_entity_poly.type
_entity_poly.pdbx_seq_one_letter_code
_entity_poly.pdbx_strand_id
1 'polypeptide(L)'
;IECAGWSEDIASVDRETARECVCVDFTVPEAFRANYKFIAENFKAAVIGTTGWYDIREEVSDYFRKCGTPMIWASNYSVGVNVLSAAVDIASRLLAKAGGYAPYIVEKHHCHKLDAPSGTAKTLSACVDANMGLHTDVASVRVGELAGIHTVGFEGSCDRLTFEHEAFSRQGFAEGAVVAAGMADEIAEKAAAGENVELVNDFKDLFLGL
;
A
#
# COMPACT_ATOMS: atom_id res chain seq x y z
N ILE A 1 -18.00 9.38 -0.29
CA ILE A 1 -16.91 10.25 0.20
C ILE A 1 -16.87 11.47 -0.69
N GLU A 2 -16.96 12.65 -0.09
CA GLU A 2 -16.83 13.94 -0.78
C GLU A 2 -15.48 14.57 -0.43
N CYS A 3 -14.86 15.29 -1.38
CA CYS A 3 -13.63 16.02 -1.14
C CYS A 3 -13.99 17.37 -0.47
N ALA A 4 -13.62 17.55 0.79
CA ALA A 4 -13.84 18.78 1.53
C ALA A 4 -12.93 19.93 1.06
N GLY A 5 -11.78 19.61 0.47
CA GLY A 5 -10.81 20.56 -0.05
C GLY A 5 -9.41 19.96 -0.18
N TRP A 6 -8.47 20.78 -0.59
CA TRP A 6 -7.05 20.45 -0.65
C TRP A 6 -6.21 21.66 -0.22
N SER A 7 -5.01 21.42 0.27
CA SER A 7 -4.11 22.49 0.69
C SER A 7 -2.66 22.11 0.43
N GLU A 8 -1.87 23.07 -0.02
CA GLU A 8 -0.40 22.94 -0.14
C GLU A 8 0.29 23.22 1.22
N ASP A 9 -0.39 23.95 2.12
CA ASP A 9 0.07 24.21 3.48
C ASP A 9 -0.95 23.68 4.49
N ILE A 10 -0.59 22.57 5.13
CA ILE A 10 -1.46 21.94 6.11
C ILE A 10 -1.78 22.84 7.31
N ALA A 11 -0.90 23.79 7.65
CA ALA A 11 -1.12 24.72 8.75
C ALA A 11 -2.24 25.72 8.46
N SER A 12 -2.61 25.91 7.17
CA SER A 12 -3.70 26.78 6.74
C SER A 12 -5.08 26.11 6.80
N VAL A 13 -5.14 24.79 7.07
CA VAL A 13 -6.40 24.05 7.13
C VAL A 13 -7.17 24.47 8.39
N ASP A 14 -8.46 24.78 8.20
CA ASP A 14 -9.36 25.05 9.30
C ASP A 14 -9.52 23.83 10.20
N ARG A 15 -9.26 23.97 11.49
CA ARG A 15 -9.22 22.86 12.45
C ARG A 15 -10.61 22.27 12.76
N GLU A 16 -11.67 23.05 12.65
CA GLU A 16 -13.03 22.53 12.84
C GLU A 16 -13.40 21.61 11.68
N THR A 17 -13.10 22.04 10.46
CA THR A 17 -13.26 21.21 9.26
C THR A 17 -12.37 19.97 9.30
N ALA A 18 -11.10 20.09 9.72
CA ALA A 18 -10.16 18.97 9.77
C ALA A 18 -10.67 17.84 10.69
N ARG A 19 -11.30 18.16 11.81
CA ARG A 19 -11.83 17.17 12.77
C ARG A 19 -12.97 16.33 12.22
N GLU A 20 -13.62 16.77 11.17
CA GLU A 20 -14.69 16.04 10.47
C GLU A 20 -14.16 15.28 9.23
N CYS A 21 -12.88 15.46 8.88
CA CYS A 21 -12.30 14.97 7.65
C CYS A 21 -11.22 13.93 7.88
N VAL A 22 -11.11 13.00 6.93
CA VAL A 22 -9.95 12.12 6.77
C VAL A 22 -8.88 12.83 5.95
N CYS A 23 -7.68 12.98 6.51
CA CYS A 23 -6.53 13.50 5.78
C CYS A 23 -5.97 12.46 4.84
N VAL A 24 -5.79 12.79 3.56
CA VAL A 24 -5.13 11.92 2.57
C VAL A 24 -3.81 12.56 2.16
N ASP A 25 -2.69 11.96 2.59
CA ASP A 25 -1.34 12.47 2.35
C ASP A 25 -0.60 11.62 1.31
N PHE A 26 -0.25 12.26 0.18
CA PHE A 26 0.60 11.73 -0.88
C PHE A 26 1.70 12.76 -1.23
N THR A 27 2.31 13.31 -0.21
CA THR A 27 3.37 14.32 -0.35
C THR A 27 4.76 13.68 -0.50
N VAL A 28 5.80 14.35 -0.01
CA VAL A 28 7.17 13.84 0.02
C VAL A 28 7.57 13.49 1.46
N PRO A 29 8.59 12.62 1.67
CA PRO A 29 8.98 12.17 3.02
C PRO A 29 9.23 13.30 4.02
N GLU A 30 9.88 14.35 3.57
CA GLU A 30 10.24 15.52 4.40
C GLU A 30 8.98 16.27 4.87
N ALA A 31 8.00 16.44 3.97
CA ALA A 31 6.74 17.09 4.30
C ALA A 31 5.93 16.24 5.29
N PHE A 32 5.80 14.93 5.05
CA PHE A 32 5.11 14.05 5.99
C PHE A 32 5.77 14.05 7.37
N ARG A 33 7.10 13.97 7.45
CA ARG A 33 7.85 14.04 8.71
C ARG A 33 7.59 15.35 9.49
N ALA A 34 7.42 16.45 8.78
CA ALA A 34 7.08 17.73 9.41
C ALA A 34 5.62 17.78 9.86
N ASN A 35 4.71 17.12 9.16
CA ASN A 35 3.28 17.31 9.26
C ASN A 35 2.54 16.23 10.06
N TYR A 36 3.10 15.02 10.27
CA TYR A 36 2.36 13.90 10.86
C TYR A 36 1.77 14.20 12.24
N LYS A 37 2.44 15.03 13.05
CA LYS A 37 1.92 15.45 14.38
C LYS A 37 0.68 16.32 14.23
N PHE A 38 0.73 17.30 13.32
CA PHE A 38 -0.43 18.14 13.03
C PHE A 38 -1.61 17.30 12.51
N ILE A 39 -1.34 16.35 11.61
CA ILE A 39 -2.36 15.42 11.09
C ILE A 39 -3.00 14.65 12.24
N ALA A 40 -2.19 13.99 13.07
CA ALA A 40 -2.67 13.20 14.19
C ALA A 40 -3.47 13.99 15.24
N GLU A 41 -3.15 15.26 15.44
CA GLU A 41 -3.80 16.12 16.44
C GLU A 41 -5.10 16.78 15.95
N ASN A 42 -5.27 16.94 14.65
CA ASN A 42 -6.33 17.81 14.11
C ASN A 42 -7.31 17.12 13.18
N PHE A 43 -6.98 15.97 12.58
CA PHE A 43 -7.88 15.29 11.66
C PHE A 43 -8.64 14.13 12.34
N LYS A 44 -9.83 13.78 11.80
CA LYS A 44 -10.63 12.63 12.25
C LYS A 44 -9.87 11.33 12.09
N ALA A 45 -9.18 11.15 10.96
CA ALA A 45 -8.32 10.02 10.62
C ALA A 45 -7.33 10.39 9.51
N ALA A 46 -6.41 9.49 9.16
CA ALA A 46 -5.42 9.73 8.11
C ALA A 46 -5.20 8.51 7.21
N VAL A 47 -4.95 8.78 5.91
CA VAL A 47 -4.49 7.82 4.90
C VAL A 47 -3.16 8.32 4.35
N ILE A 48 -2.10 7.54 4.55
CA ILE A 48 -0.73 7.94 4.25
C ILE A 48 -0.19 7.10 3.08
N GLY A 49 -0.08 7.71 1.91
CA GLY A 49 0.54 7.13 0.72
C GLY A 49 1.97 7.62 0.47
N THR A 50 2.43 8.61 1.21
CA THR A 50 3.83 9.04 1.20
C THR A 50 4.72 7.89 1.64
N THR A 51 5.82 7.65 0.93
CA THR A 51 6.83 6.62 1.22
C THR A 51 8.13 7.25 1.72
N GLY A 52 9.11 6.46 2.15
CA GLY A 52 10.44 6.96 2.54
C GLY A 52 10.51 7.54 3.96
N TRP A 53 9.55 7.24 4.83
CA TRP A 53 9.53 7.63 6.25
C TRP A 53 9.54 6.43 7.22
N TYR A 54 9.63 5.21 6.70
CA TYR A 54 9.45 3.98 7.50
C TYR A 54 10.50 3.75 8.58
N ASP A 55 11.63 4.44 8.55
CA ASP A 55 12.64 4.47 9.61
C ASP A 55 12.12 5.10 10.92
N ILE A 56 11.08 5.96 10.84
CA ILE A 56 10.37 6.52 12.01
C ILE A 56 8.96 5.93 12.21
N ARG A 57 8.66 4.78 11.59
CA ARG A 57 7.30 4.21 11.59
C ARG A 57 6.76 3.96 12.99
N GLU A 58 7.58 3.44 13.89
CA GLU A 58 7.16 3.18 15.27
C GLU A 58 6.80 4.49 16.00
N GLU A 59 7.65 5.51 15.88
CA GLU A 59 7.39 6.83 16.47
C GLU A 59 6.08 7.43 15.97
N VAL A 60 5.84 7.40 14.66
CA VAL A 60 4.62 7.91 14.03
C VAL A 60 3.41 7.11 14.50
N SER A 61 3.49 5.78 14.49
CA SER A 61 2.40 4.90 14.91
C SER A 61 2.00 5.15 16.36
N ASP A 62 2.97 5.26 17.25
CA ASP A 62 2.72 5.54 18.67
C ASP A 62 2.11 6.93 18.89
N TYR A 63 2.51 7.90 18.06
CA TYR A 63 1.94 9.24 18.14
C TYR A 63 0.46 9.26 17.73
N PHE A 64 0.10 8.58 16.62
CA PHE A 64 -1.30 8.44 16.21
C PHE A 64 -2.13 7.69 17.23
N ARG A 65 -1.63 6.59 17.79
CA ARG A 65 -2.29 5.87 18.90
C ARG A 65 -2.51 6.76 20.12
N LYS A 66 -1.50 7.55 20.51
CA LYS A 66 -1.59 8.48 21.64
C LYS A 66 -2.64 9.56 21.40
N CYS A 67 -2.79 10.06 20.18
CA CYS A 67 -3.82 11.05 19.83
C CYS A 67 -5.21 10.42 19.71
N GLY A 68 -5.32 9.09 19.61
CA GLY A 68 -6.58 8.39 19.35
C GLY A 68 -7.04 8.52 17.89
N THR A 69 -6.16 8.90 16.98
CA THR A 69 -6.47 9.18 15.58
C THR A 69 -6.12 7.96 14.72
N PRO A 70 -7.07 7.35 13.99
CA PRO A 70 -6.78 6.26 13.08
C PRO A 70 -5.86 6.68 11.95
N MET A 71 -4.92 5.78 11.60
CA MET A 71 -4.01 5.93 10.46
C MET A 71 -3.96 4.65 9.64
N ILE A 72 -4.23 4.76 8.35
CA ILE A 72 -3.98 3.69 7.38
C ILE A 72 -2.82 4.13 6.49
N TRP A 73 -1.79 3.31 6.39
CA TRP A 73 -0.63 3.59 5.57
C TRP A 73 -0.39 2.45 4.57
N ALA A 74 0.19 2.77 3.41
CA ALA A 74 0.62 1.79 2.44
C ALA A 74 1.71 2.34 1.53
N SER A 75 2.55 1.44 1.03
CA SER A 75 3.43 1.74 -0.11
C SER A 75 2.70 1.64 -1.46
N ASN A 76 1.53 1.01 -1.48
CA ASN A 76 0.71 0.83 -2.68
C ASN A 76 -0.77 0.64 -2.31
N TYR A 77 -1.62 1.56 -2.78
CA TYR A 77 -3.07 1.51 -2.55
C TYR A 77 -3.86 0.80 -3.66
N SER A 78 -3.22 0.31 -4.73
CA SER A 78 -3.94 -0.44 -5.75
C SER A 78 -4.55 -1.71 -5.16
N VAL A 79 -5.87 -1.80 -5.16
CA VAL A 79 -6.62 -2.99 -4.73
C VAL A 79 -6.15 -4.22 -5.51
N GLY A 80 -6.01 -4.11 -6.84
CA GLY A 80 -5.56 -5.21 -7.69
C GLY A 80 -4.15 -5.71 -7.35
N VAL A 81 -3.21 -4.79 -7.05
CA VAL A 81 -1.85 -5.16 -6.62
C VAL A 81 -1.86 -5.85 -5.25
N ASN A 82 -2.69 -5.39 -4.32
CA ASN A 82 -2.79 -6.03 -3.00
C ASN A 82 -3.41 -7.43 -3.09
N VAL A 83 -4.45 -7.62 -3.92
CA VAL A 83 -5.02 -8.94 -4.22
C VAL A 83 -4.00 -9.85 -4.91
N LEU A 84 -3.26 -9.34 -5.93
CA LEU A 84 -2.17 -10.08 -6.56
C LEU A 84 -1.15 -10.54 -5.51
N SER A 85 -0.71 -9.64 -4.62
CA SER A 85 0.28 -9.95 -3.58
C SER A 85 -0.21 -11.04 -2.63
N ALA A 86 -1.48 -11.01 -2.22
CA ALA A 86 -2.07 -12.04 -1.39
C ALA A 86 -2.15 -13.40 -2.10
N ALA A 87 -2.58 -13.40 -3.37
CA ALA A 87 -2.65 -14.62 -4.17
C ALA A 87 -1.27 -15.26 -4.37
N VAL A 88 -0.26 -14.44 -4.66
CA VAL A 88 1.15 -14.87 -4.83
C VAL A 88 1.71 -15.42 -3.52
N ASP A 89 1.43 -14.78 -2.38
CA ASP A 89 1.86 -15.24 -1.07
C ASP A 89 1.29 -16.62 -0.73
N ILE A 90 0.00 -16.83 -0.94
CA ILE A 90 -0.65 -18.13 -0.72
C ILE A 90 -0.09 -19.18 -1.70
N ALA A 91 0.00 -18.85 -2.99
CA ALA A 91 0.47 -19.77 -4.01
C ALA A 91 1.91 -20.21 -3.76
N SER A 92 2.82 -19.27 -3.48
CA SER A 92 4.23 -19.58 -3.20
C SER A 92 4.42 -20.48 -1.98
N ARG A 93 3.65 -20.28 -0.90
CA ARG A 93 3.64 -21.16 0.28
C ARG A 93 3.16 -22.58 -0.04
N LEU A 94 2.14 -22.72 -0.87
CA LEU A 94 1.61 -24.03 -1.27
C LEU A 94 2.57 -24.74 -2.22
N LEU A 95 3.13 -24.01 -3.19
CA LEU A 95 4.09 -24.57 -4.17
C LEU A 95 5.43 -24.93 -3.52
N ALA A 96 5.86 -24.20 -2.49
CA ALA A 96 7.01 -24.59 -1.67
C ALA A 96 6.83 -25.96 -1.00
N LYS A 97 5.62 -26.27 -0.53
CA LYS A 97 5.29 -27.59 0.04
C LYS A 97 5.22 -28.69 -1.01
N ALA A 98 4.72 -28.37 -2.19
CA ALA A 98 4.65 -29.32 -3.31
C ALA A 98 6.04 -29.62 -3.89
N GLY A 99 6.92 -28.64 -3.94
CA GLY A 99 8.24 -28.73 -4.58
C GLY A 99 8.19 -28.74 -6.10
N GLY A 100 9.34 -28.57 -6.74
CA GLY A 100 9.49 -28.73 -8.20
C GLY A 100 9.00 -27.55 -9.05
N TYR A 101 8.72 -26.39 -8.44
CA TYR A 101 8.37 -25.18 -9.15
C TYR A 101 9.47 -24.12 -9.04
N ALA A 102 9.80 -23.48 -10.16
CA ALA A 102 10.75 -22.37 -10.26
C ALA A 102 10.00 -21.05 -10.43
N PRO A 103 10.18 -20.07 -9.49
CA PRO A 103 9.51 -18.79 -9.57
C PRO A 103 10.23 -17.83 -10.53
N TYR A 104 9.49 -16.96 -11.20
CA TYR A 104 10.01 -15.81 -11.96
C TYR A 104 9.03 -14.65 -11.94
N ILE A 105 9.53 -13.44 -12.18
CA ILE A 105 8.71 -12.23 -12.32
C ILE A 105 9.10 -11.50 -13.60
N VAL A 106 8.09 -11.01 -14.33
CA VAL A 106 8.28 -10.06 -15.44
C VAL A 106 7.47 -8.81 -15.13
N GLU A 107 8.13 -7.64 -15.12
CA GLU A 107 7.43 -6.38 -14.94
C GLU A 107 7.67 -5.43 -16.12
N LYS A 108 6.62 -4.70 -16.52
CA LYS A 108 6.66 -3.79 -17.67
C LYS A 108 6.11 -2.43 -17.25
N HIS A 109 6.83 -1.36 -17.54
CA HIS A 109 6.42 0.02 -17.27
C HIS A 109 6.83 0.95 -18.42
N HIS A 110 6.33 2.18 -18.35
CA HIS A 110 6.69 3.26 -19.28
C HIS A 110 8.20 3.53 -19.32
N CYS A 111 8.67 4.09 -20.44
CA CYS A 111 10.10 4.34 -20.68
C CYS A 111 10.73 5.35 -19.70
N HIS A 112 9.92 6.19 -19.03
CA HIS A 112 10.39 7.20 -18.06
C HIS A 112 10.59 6.67 -16.63
N LYS A 113 10.26 5.40 -16.35
CA LYS A 113 10.43 4.81 -15.02
C LYS A 113 11.90 4.51 -14.75
N LEU A 114 12.48 5.16 -13.74
CA LEU A 114 13.90 5.12 -13.44
C LEU A 114 14.33 3.84 -12.71
N ASP A 115 13.51 3.38 -11.75
CA ASP A 115 13.82 2.18 -10.96
C ASP A 115 13.52 0.90 -11.76
N ALA A 116 14.45 -0.03 -11.72
CA ALA A 116 14.33 -1.40 -12.26
C ALA A 116 15.08 -2.37 -11.35
N PRO A 117 14.43 -3.41 -10.81
CA PRO A 117 13.00 -3.69 -10.85
C PRO A 117 12.16 -2.64 -10.10
N SER A 118 10.85 -2.57 -10.43
CA SER A 118 9.89 -1.71 -9.73
C SER A 118 9.76 -2.09 -8.24
N GLY A 119 9.30 -1.13 -7.41
CA GLY A 119 9.04 -1.40 -5.98
C GLY A 119 8.09 -2.57 -5.76
N THR A 120 7.01 -2.66 -6.52
CA THR A 120 6.06 -3.78 -6.49
C THR A 120 6.72 -5.11 -6.83
N ALA A 121 7.54 -5.16 -7.89
CA ALA A 121 8.25 -6.39 -8.26
C ALA A 121 9.24 -6.84 -7.17
N LYS A 122 9.95 -5.89 -6.53
CA LYS A 122 10.83 -6.18 -5.39
C LYS A 122 10.06 -6.75 -4.19
N THR A 123 8.89 -6.20 -3.88
CA THR A 123 8.04 -6.71 -2.80
C THR A 123 7.53 -8.12 -3.11
N LEU A 124 7.09 -8.37 -4.35
CA LEU A 124 6.62 -9.68 -4.79
C LEU A 124 7.75 -10.71 -4.75
N SER A 125 8.95 -10.39 -5.28
CA SER A 125 10.08 -11.32 -5.26
C SER A 125 10.53 -11.64 -3.84
N ALA A 126 10.62 -10.65 -2.96
CA ALA A 126 10.99 -10.87 -1.56
C ALA A 126 9.99 -11.79 -0.84
N CYS A 127 8.69 -11.66 -1.11
CA CYS A 127 7.66 -12.55 -0.59
C CYS A 127 7.83 -13.99 -1.09
N VAL A 128 8.03 -14.18 -2.39
CA VAL A 128 8.23 -15.51 -3.00
C VAL A 128 9.52 -16.14 -2.49
N ASP A 129 10.63 -15.39 -2.43
CA ASP A 129 11.93 -15.85 -1.92
C ASP A 129 11.82 -16.33 -0.46
N ALA A 130 11.13 -15.56 0.38
CA ALA A 130 10.92 -15.92 1.78
C ALA A 130 10.09 -17.20 1.94
N ASN A 131 9.06 -17.39 1.11
CA ASN A 131 8.17 -18.55 1.19
C ASN A 131 8.79 -19.83 0.60
N MET A 132 9.55 -19.71 -0.50
CA MET A 132 10.07 -20.86 -1.25
C MET A 132 11.53 -21.21 -0.91
N GLY A 133 12.27 -20.29 -0.27
CA GLY A 133 13.71 -20.43 -0.03
C GLY A 133 14.53 -20.45 -1.32
N LEU A 134 14.02 -19.87 -2.38
CA LEU A 134 14.61 -19.78 -3.71
C LEU A 134 14.80 -18.32 -4.12
N HIS A 135 15.73 -18.07 -5.02
CA HIS A 135 15.86 -16.76 -5.64
C HIS A 135 14.88 -16.63 -6.81
N THR A 136 14.10 -15.55 -6.84
CA THR A 136 13.17 -15.22 -7.91
C THR A 136 13.82 -14.27 -8.89
N ASP A 137 14.06 -14.71 -10.12
CA ASP A 137 14.55 -13.85 -11.19
C ASP A 137 13.48 -12.81 -11.59
N VAL A 138 13.90 -11.55 -11.72
CA VAL A 138 13.01 -10.44 -12.10
C VAL A 138 13.51 -9.81 -13.41
N ALA A 139 12.72 -9.92 -14.45
CA ALA A 139 12.95 -9.23 -15.73
C ALA A 139 12.14 -7.92 -15.78
N SER A 140 12.80 -6.82 -16.12
CA SER A 140 12.19 -5.50 -16.25
C SER A 140 12.17 -5.04 -17.70
N VAL A 141 11.00 -4.61 -18.19
CA VAL A 141 10.82 -4.03 -19.52
C VAL A 141 10.39 -2.58 -19.39
N ARG A 142 10.98 -1.69 -20.18
CA ARG A 142 10.64 -0.25 -20.25
C ARG A 142 10.25 0.07 -21.68
N VAL A 143 8.94 0.35 -21.93
CA VAL A 143 8.41 0.56 -23.28
C VAL A 143 7.15 1.43 -23.25
N GLY A 144 7.06 2.38 -24.18
CA GLY A 144 5.86 3.21 -24.35
C GLY A 144 5.42 3.92 -23.08
N GLU A 145 4.09 3.96 -22.87
CA GLU A 145 3.43 4.65 -21.75
C GLU A 145 2.69 3.66 -20.82
N LEU A 146 3.15 2.42 -20.73
CA LEU A 146 2.53 1.40 -19.88
C LEU A 146 2.50 1.85 -18.41
N ALA A 147 1.32 1.86 -17.81
CA ALA A 147 1.16 2.27 -16.41
C ALA A 147 1.80 1.29 -15.42
N GLY A 148 1.79 -0.01 -15.76
CA GLY A 148 2.48 -1.06 -15.01
C GLY A 148 1.81 -2.42 -15.20
N ILE A 149 2.60 -3.43 -15.56
CA ILE A 149 2.19 -4.83 -15.65
C ILE A 149 3.14 -5.63 -14.75
N HIS A 150 2.59 -6.51 -13.92
CA HIS A 150 3.37 -7.42 -13.09
C HIS A 150 2.85 -8.84 -13.31
N THR A 151 3.70 -9.69 -13.86
CA THR A 151 3.44 -11.10 -14.08
C THR A 151 4.32 -11.93 -13.15
N VAL A 152 3.73 -12.74 -12.28
CA VAL A 152 4.44 -13.71 -11.42
C VAL A 152 4.12 -15.11 -11.92
N GLY A 153 5.13 -15.85 -12.28
CA GLY A 153 5.01 -17.22 -12.77
C GLY A 153 5.73 -18.23 -11.90
N PHE A 154 5.19 -19.43 -11.85
CA PHE A 154 5.77 -20.59 -11.20
C PHE A 154 5.79 -21.74 -12.22
N GLU A 155 6.97 -22.07 -12.72
CA GLU A 155 7.17 -23.10 -13.76
C GLU A 155 7.43 -24.45 -13.12
N GLY A 156 6.54 -25.41 -13.34
CA GLY A 156 6.71 -26.80 -13.01
C GLY A 156 7.15 -27.62 -14.21
N SER A 157 7.36 -28.93 -14.04
CA SER A 157 7.73 -29.84 -15.12
C SER A 157 6.58 -30.16 -16.10
N CYS A 158 5.34 -30.02 -15.67
CA CYS A 158 4.14 -30.38 -16.41
C CYS A 158 3.17 -29.24 -16.64
N ASP A 159 3.28 -28.17 -15.85
CA ASP A 159 2.38 -27.03 -15.90
C ASP A 159 3.09 -25.74 -15.47
N ARG A 160 2.38 -24.63 -15.62
CA ARG A 160 2.79 -23.33 -15.15
C ARG A 160 1.59 -22.64 -14.52
N LEU A 161 1.80 -22.07 -13.34
CA LEU A 161 0.84 -21.15 -12.72
C LEU A 161 1.31 -19.72 -12.95
N THR A 162 0.40 -18.85 -13.40
CA THR A 162 0.71 -17.44 -13.67
C THR A 162 -0.33 -16.53 -13.06
N PHE A 163 0.12 -15.49 -12.37
CA PHE A 163 -0.68 -14.40 -11.84
C PHE A 163 -0.25 -13.11 -12.53
N GLU A 164 -1.19 -12.34 -13.02
CA GLU A 164 -0.89 -11.09 -13.70
C GLU A 164 -1.83 -9.98 -13.24
N HIS A 165 -1.26 -8.81 -13.03
CA HIS A 165 -1.98 -7.57 -12.82
C HIS A 165 -1.49 -6.54 -13.82
N GLU A 166 -2.41 -5.91 -14.54
CA GLU A 166 -2.17 -4.79 -15.44
C GLU A 166 -2.92 -3.56 -14.95
N ALA A 167 -2.18 -2.48 -14.72
CA ALA A 167 -2.75 -1.17 -14.44
C ALA A 167 -3.03 -0.43 -15.74
N PHE A 168 -4.27 -0.05 -16.02
CA PHE A 168 -4.62 0.76 -17.19
C PHE A 168 -4.34 2.26 -16.98
N SER A 169 -4.31 2.70 -15.73
CA SER A 169 -4.02 4.07 -15.35
C SER A 169 -3.59 4.15 -13.88
N ARG A 170 -3.19 5.36 -13.43
CA ARG A 170 -2.92 5.62 -12.01
C ARG A 170 -4.19 5.79 -11.17
N GLN A 171 -5.37 5.83 -11.77
CA GLN A 171 -6.64 6.01 -11.08
C GLN A 171 -6.89 4.91 -10.04
N GLY A 172 -6.47 3.66 -10.29
CA GLY A 172 -6.62 2.56 -9.34
C GLY A 172 -5.92 2.78 -7.99
N PHE A 173 -4.84 3.59 -7.95
CA PHE A 173 -4.21 3.98 -6.68
C PHE A 173 -5.07 5.01 -5.93
N ALA A 174 -5.65 5.97 -6.64
CA ALA A 174 -6.54 6.98 -6.06
C ALA A 174 -7.82 6.33 -5.51
N GLU A 175 -8.43 5.42 -6.28
CA GLU A 175 -9.60 4.65 -5.85
C GLU A 175 -9.32 3.82 -4.59
N GLY A 176 -8.17 3.16 -4.52
CA GLY A 176 -7.75 2.43 -3.32
C GLY A 176 -7.50 3.34 -2.11
N ALA A 177 -6.97 4.55 -2.31
CA ALA A 177 -6.83 5.54 -1.24
C ALA A 177 -8.20 6.02 -0.73
N VAL A 178 -9.20 6.15 -1.61
CA VAL A 178 -10.59 6.46 -1.23
C VAL A 178 -11.21 5.30 -0.44
N VAL A 179 -10.96 4.05 -0.83
CA VAL A 179 -11.39 2.88 -0.05
C VAL A 179 -10.75 2.93 1.35
N ALA A 180 -9.45 3.18 1.43
CA ALA A 180 -8.75 3.31 2.71
C ALA A 180 -9.31 4.47 3.57
N ALA A 181 -9.71 5.58 2.95
CA ALA A 181 -10.33 6.70 3.67
C ALA A 181 -11.67 6.31 4.28
N GLY A 182 -12.50 5.54 3.58
CA GLY A 182 -13.74 4.98 4.14
C GLY A 182 -13.47 4.04 5.33
N MET A 183 -12.48 3.18 5.22
CA MET A 183 -12.08 2.27 6.32
C MET A 183 -11.54 3.05 7.53
N ALA A 184 -10.74 4.09 7.30
CA ALA A 184 -10.21 4.94 8.37
C ALA A 184 -11.32 5.70 9.10
N ASP A 185 -12.34 6.16 8.36
CA ASP A 185 -13.53 6.81 8.90
C ASP A 185 -14.33 5.85 9.79
N GLU A 186 -14.58 4.63 9.33
CA GLU A 186 -15.26 3.60 10.12
C GLU A 186 -14.49 3.24 11.41
N ILE A 187 -13.15 3.16 11.35
CA ILE A 187 -12.33 2.92 12.54
C ILE A 187 -12.48 4.08 13.52
N ALA A 188 -12.49 5.33 13.03
CA ALA A 188 -12.69 6.51 13.88
C ALA A 188 -14.06 6.49 14.57
N GLU A 189 -15.12 6.11 13.88
CA GLU A 189 -16.47 6.00 14.45
C GLU A 189 -16.53 4.91 15.53
N LYS A 190 -15.96 3.73 15.27
CA LYS A 190 -15.91 2.62 16.24
C LYS A 190 -15.09 3.02 17.49
N ALA A 191 -13.95 3.67 17.29
CA ALA A 191 -13.13 4.17 18.40
C ALA A 191 -13.88 5.21 19.26
N ALA A 192 -14.60 6.15 18.61
CA ALA A 192 -15.44 7.12 19.29
C ALA A 192 -16.61 6.50 20.05
N ALA A 193 -17.14 5.35 19.58
CA ALA A 193 -18.14 4.54 20.27
C ALA A 193 -17.56 3.73 21.46
N GLY A 194 -16.25 3.78 21.69
CA GLY A 194 -15.56 3.05 22.76
C GLY A 194 -15.26 1.59 22.44
N GLU A 195 -15.31 1.21 21.18
CA GLU A 195 -14.89 -0.12 20.73
C GLU A 195 -13.37 -0.25 20.77
N ASN A 196 -12.89 -1.45 21.11
CA ASN A 196 -11.46 -1.75 21.07
C ASN A 196 -11.03 -2.07 19.63
N VAL A 197 -10.47 -1.10 18.93
CA VAL A 197 -10.02 -1.20 17.54
C VAL A 197 -8.53 -0.86 17.41
N GLU A 198 -7.82 -1.52 16.50
CA GLU A 198 -6.45 -1.10 16.16
C GLU A 198 -6.52 0.21 15.34
N LEU A 199 -5.82 1.23 15.83
CA LEU A 199 -5.84 2.55 15.23
C LEU A 199 -4.85 2.71 14.08
N VAL A 200 -3.77 1.94 14.03
CA VAL A 200 -2.72 2.08 13.02
C VAL A 200 -2.61 0.80 12.21
N ASN A 201 -2.97 0.86 10.95
CA ASN A 201 -3.09 -0.30 10.09
C ASN A 201 -2.29 -0.16 8.79
N ASP A 202 -1.68 -1.25 8.32
CA ASP A 202 -1.30 -1.40 6.93
C ASP A 202 -2.55 -1.64 6.08
N PHE A 203 -2.68 -0.93 4.96
CA PHE A 203 -3.86 -1.03 4.09
C PHE A 203 -4.05 -2.45 3.57
N LYS A 204 -2.97 -3.14 3.16
CA LYS A 204 -3.05 -4.49 2.64
C LYS A 204 -3.65 -5.45 3.68
N ASP A 205 -3.11 -5.42 4.90
CA ASP A 205 -3.53 -6.34 5.96
C ASP A 205 -4.99 -6.07 6.37
N LEU A 206 -5.35 -4.80 6.53
CA LEU A 206 -6.70 -4.38 6.84
C LEU A 206 -7.69 -4.74 5.73
N PHE A 207 -7.35 -4.46 4.47
CA PHE A 207 -8.21 -4.72 3.31
C PHE A 207 -8.45 -6.21 3.08
N LEU A 208 -7.43 -7.03 3.33
CA LEU A 208 -7.52 -8.49 3.15
C LEU A 208 -8.07 -9.23 4.38
N GLY A 209 -8.26 -8.54 5.51
CA GLY A 209 -8.72 -9.13 6.77
C GLY A 209 -7.69 -10.07 7.39
N LEU A 210 -6.39 -9.73 7.29
CA LEU A 210 -5.26 -10.52 7.77
C LEU A 210 -4.82 -10.10 9.17
#